data_b291268d784cada27de2f9f0502bf4fb
#
_entry.id   b291268d784cada27de2f9f0502bf4fb
#
_cell.length_a   1.000
_cell.length_b   1.000
_cell.length_c   1.000
_cell.angle_alpha   90.00
_cell.angle_beta   90.00
_cell.angle_gamma   90.00
#
_symmetry.space_group_name_H-M   'P 1'
#
loop_
_entity.id
_entity.type
_entity.pdbx_description
1 polymer ?
#
loop_
_entity_poly.entity_id
_entity_poly.type
_entity_poly.pdbx_seq_one_letter_code
_entity_poly.pdbx_strand_id
1 'polypeptide(L)'
;MSASAPRRGTVTGIYVGPAGMVEAATAVAGRGLEGDRYFSGGGFFFREGKLGQDLTLIEAEALEALANETGLVLTPLDARRNLVTRGIRLNELVGKRFSVGGVECYGRRLCPPCAHLQQLTEPGVLRGLLHRGGLRADIIGNGAIALGAEIFEL
;
A
#
# COMPACT_ATOMS: atom_id res chain seq x y z
N MET A 1 -22.80 19.86 7.45
CA MET A 1 -22.08 19.48 7.56
C MET A 1 -21.22 19.71 7.04
N SER A 2 -21.04 19.85 7.50
CA SER A 2 -19.82 20.19 6.93
C SER A 2 -19.52 19.24 5.84
N ALA A 3 -19.15 19.78 4.78
CA ALA A 3 -18.44 18.99 3.83
C ALA A 3 -17.39 18.22 4.59
N SER A 4 -17.36 16.92 4.42
CA SER A 4 -16.27 16.14 4.93
C SER A 4 -14.97 16.73 4.41
N ALA A 5 -13.98 16.85 5.25
CA ALA A 5 -12.65 17.24 4.83
C ALA A 5 -12.19 16.30 3.73
N PRO A 6 -11.46 16.79 2.72
CA PRO A 6 -10.87 15.90 1.72
C PRO A 6 -10.05 14.82 2.42
N ARG A 7 -10.11 13.58 1.90
CA ARG A 7 -9.29 12.51 2.42
C ARG A 7 -7.84 12.83 2.08
N ARG A 8 -7.04 13.06 3.09
CA ARG A 8 -5.64 13.45 2.96
C ARG A 8 -4.77 12.72 3.96
N GLY A 9 -3.58 12.39 3.54
CA GLY A 9 -2.58 11.82 4.42
C GLY A 9 -1.19 12.00 3.84
N THR A 10 -0.23 11.32 4.44
CA THR A 10 1.18 11.45 4.10
C THR A 10 1.78 10.06 3.93
N VAL A 11 2.70 9.92 2.98
CA VAL A 11 3.49 8.71 2.79
C VAL A 11 4.63 8.73 3.80
N THR A 12 4.65 7.75 4.71
CA THR A 12 5.65 7.68 5.77
C THR A 12 6.68 6.57 5.53
N GLY A 13 6.46 5.70 4.55
CA GLY A 13 7.42 4.66 4.20
C GLY A 13 7.22 4.21 2.77
N ILE A 14 8.32 3.85 2.09
CA ILE A 14 8.31 3.35 0.72
C ILE A 14 9.18 2.11 0.70
N TYR A 15 8.62 0.99 0.23
CA TYR A 15 9.30 -0.31 0.24
C TYR A 15 9.16 -0.96 -1.12
N VAL A 16 10.27 -1.41 -1.65
CA VAL A 16 10.29 -2.17 -2.90
C VAL A 16 10.97 -3.52 -2.62
N GLY A 17 10.32 -4.59 -2.97
CA GLY A 17 10.85 -5.91 -2.70
C GLY A 17 11.66 -6.43 -3.87
N PRO A 18 12.83 -7.03 -3.62
CA PRO A 18 13.34 -7.40 -2.29
C PRO A 18 14.28 -6.37 -1.64
N ALA A 19 14.50 -5.20 -2.27
CA ALA A 19 15.52 -4.26 -1.79
C ALA A 19 15.22 -3.67 -0.41
N GLY A 20 13.95 -3.43 -0.07
CA GLY A 20 13.55 -2.91 1.22
C GLY A 20 13.13 -1.45 1.17
N MET A 21 13.39 -0.71 2.25
CA MET A 21 12.98 0.67 2.35
C MET A 21 13.83 1.58 1.48
N VAL A 22 13.17 2.51 0.79
CA VAL A 22 13.83 3.52 -0.04
C VAL A 22 13.24 4.90 0.28
N GLU A 23 13.96 5.96 -0.09
CA GLU A 23 13.51 7.32 0.16
C GLU A 23 12.58 7.82 -0.95
N ALA A 24 12.70 7.24 -2.12
CA ALA A 24 11.86 7.58 -3.27
C ALA A 24 11.84 6.42 -4.25
N ALA A 25 10.76 6.31 -5.00
CA ALA A 25 10.64 5.29 -6.05
C ALA A 25 9.94 5.90 -7.25
N THR A 26 10.30 5.43 -8.45
CA THR A 26 9.66 5.87 -9.68
C THR A 26 8.46 5.00 -9.97
N ALA A 27 7.29 5.63 -10.08
CA ALA A 27 6.06 4.95 -10.44
C ALA A 27 5.88 4.97 -11.95
N VAL A 28 5.54 3.81 -12.50
CA VAL A 28 5.31 3.66 -13.95
C VAL A 28 3.91 3.13 -14.16
N ALA A 29 3.12 3.87 -14.93
CA ALA A 29 1.73 3.53 -15.20
C ALA A 29 1.59 2.10 -15.73
N GLY A 30 0.70 1.33 -15.11
CA GLY A 30 0.43 -0.04 -15.50
C GLY A 30 1.51 -1.05 -15.14
N ARG A 31 2.58 -0.63 -14.46
CA ARG A 31 3.69 -1.53 -14.14
C ARG A 31 4.05 -1.59 -12.67
N GLY A 32 3.99 -0.48 -11.96
CA GLY A 32 4.31 -0.45 -10.54
C GLY A 32 5.48 0.46 -10.22
N LEU A 33 6.17 0.19 -9.11
CA LEU A 33 7.35 0.95 -8.68
C LEU A 33 8.61 0.25 -9.19
N GLU A 34 9.51 1.02 -9.80
CA GLU A 34 10.78 0.47 -10.26
C GLU A 34 11.54 -0.15 -9.08
N GLY A 35 12.10 -1.32 -9.31
CA GLY A 35 12.81 -2.07 -8.29
C GLY A 35 11.94 -3.03 -7.49
N ASP A 36 10.62 -2.93 -7.59
CA ASP A 36 9.73 -3.83 -6.90
C ASP A 36 9.53 -5.12 -7.71
N ARG A 37 9.24 -6.23 -7.01
CA ARG A 37 9.08 -7.53 -7.66
C ARG A 37 7.92 -7.55 -8.65
N TYR A 38 6.85 -6.82 -8.39
CA TYR A 38 5.70 -6.78 -9.31
C TYR A 38 6.02 -6.01 -10.58
N PHE A 39 6.95 -5.06 -10.50
CA PHE A 39 7.37 -4.30 -11.68
C PHE A 39 7.98 -5.22 -12.73
N SER A 40 8.77 -6.20 -12.30
CA SER A 40 9.42 -7.17 -13.20
C SER A 40 8.58 -8.41 -13.47
N GLY A 41 7.41 -8.54 -12.84
CA GLY A 41 6.56 -9.71 -12.99
C GLY A 41 6.93 -10.87 -12.08
N GLY A 42 7.79 -10.65 -11.09
CA GLY A 42 8.29 -11.71 -10.22
C GLY A 42 7.55 -11.89 -8.89
N GLY A 43 6.47 -11.15 -8.65
CA GLY A 43 5.72 -11.25 -7.40
C GLY A 43 4.95 -12.55 -7.30
N PHE A 44 4.75 -13.04 -6.07
CA PHE A 44 4.06 -14.30 -5.82
C PHE A 44 2.65 -14.32 -6.41
N PHE A 45 1.93 -13.22 -6.29
CA PHE A 45 0.55 -13.11 -6.79
C PHE A 45 0.47 -12.41 -8.15
N PHE A 46 1.61 -12.21 -8.81
CA PHE A 46 1.61 -11.53 -10.11
C PHE A 46 0.80 -12.32 -11.14
N ARG A 47 -0.04 -11.60 -11.89
CA ARG A 47 -0.76 -12.14 -13.05
C ARG A 47 -0.76 -11.08 -14.13
N GLU A 48 -0.17 -11.40 -15.28
CA GLU A 48 -0.11 -10.46 -16.39
C GLU A 48 -1.52 -10.01 -16.76
N GLY A 49 -1.70 -8.70 -16.96
CA GLY A 49 -2.98 -8.11 -17.30
C GLY A 49 -3.97 -7.95 -16.17
N LYS A 50 -3.65 -8.44 -14.96
CA LYS A 50 -4.53 -8.29 -13.82
C LYS A 50 -4.45 -6.86 -13.27
N LEU A 51 -5.61 -6.25 -13.03
CA LEU A 51 -5.67 -4.92 -12.43
C LEU A 51 -5.44 -4.99 -10.93
N GLY A 52 -4.95 -3.87 -10.35
CA GLY A 52 -4.78 -3.76 -8.90
C GLY A 52 -3.51 -4.39 -8.37
N GLN A 53 -2.51 -4.64 -9.22
CA GLN A 53 -1.25 -5.21 -8.76
C GLN A 53 -0.06 -4.24 -8.89
N ASP A 54 -0.31 -3.01 -9.38
CA ASP A 54 0.79 -2.05 -9.60
C ASP A 54 1.34 -1.53 -8.28
N LEU A 55 0.47 -1.31 -7.30
CA LEU A 55 0.84 -0.63 -6.07
C LEU A 55 0.03 -1.19 -4.91
N THR A 56 0.69 -1.36 -3.76
CA THR A 56 0.02 -1.75 -2.52
C THR A 56 0.32 -0.72 -1.44
N LEU A 57 -0.69 -0.39 -0.64
CA LEU A 57 -0.58 0.59 0.43
C LEU A 57 -1.15 0.03 1.73
N ILE A 58 -0.57 0.42 2.86
CA ILE A 58 -1.10 0.05 4.18
C ILE A 58 -1.00 1.25 5.11
N GLU A 59 -1.97 1.39 5.99
CA GLU A 59 -1.96 2.47 6.99
C GLU A 59 -0.99 2.14 8.12
N ALA A 60 -0.17 3.12 8.51
CA ALA A 60 0.68 2.98 9.69
C ALA A 60 -0.17 2.69 10.92
N GLU A 61 -1.35 3.30 10.99
CA GLU A 61 -2.29 3.09 12.09
C GLU A 61 -2.75 1.63 12.19
N ALA A 62 -2.85 0.94 11.05
CA ALA A 62 -3.22 -0.48 11.06
C ALA A 62 -2.13 -1.34 11.68
N LEU A 63 -0.88 -1.03 11.36
CA LEU A 63 0.25 -1.76 11.94
C LEU A 63 0.37 -1.47 13.44
N GLU A 64 0.13 -0.24 13.83
CA GLU A 64 0.14 0.14 15.26
C GLU A 64 -1.00 -0.55 16.02
N ALA A 65 -2.19 -0.61 15.43
CA ALA A 65 -3.33 -1.28 16.04
C ALA A 65 -3.07 -2.77 16.21
N LEU A 66 -2.45 -3.40 15.23
CA LEU A 66 -2.07 -4.81 15.33
C LEU A 66 -1.15 -5.05 16.51
N ALA A 67 -0.12 -4.22 16.67
CA ALA A 67 0.81 -4.35 17.76
C ALA A 67 0.12 -4.13 19.12
N ASN A 68 -0.76 -3.13 19.21
CA ASN A 68 -1.46 -2.81 20.45
C ASN A 68 -2.47 -3.90 20.85
N GLU A 69 -3.16 -4.50 19.88
CA GLU A 69 -4.22 -5.47 20.16
C GLU A 69 -3.70 -6.87 20.36
N THR A 70 -2.60 -7.25 19.69
CA THR A 70 -2.13 -8.63 19.70
C THR A 70 -0.72 -8.81 20.24
N GLY A 71 0.03 -7.72 20.39
CA GLY A 71 1.43 -7.79 20.74
C GLY A 71 2.35 -8.16 19.58
N LEU A 72 1.79 -8.40 18.39
CA LEU A 72 2.57 -8.75 17.21
C LEU A 72 3.09 -7.49 16.54
N VAL A 73 4.41 -7.41 16.32
CA VAL A 73 5.04 -6.31 15.62
C VAL A 73 5.34 -6.75 14.20
N LEU A 74 4.59 -6.19 13.25
CA LEU A 74 4.77 -6.47 11.84
C LEU A 74 5.36 -5.24 11.18
N THR A 75 6.57 -5.37 10.62
CA THR A 75 7.18 -4.26 9.91
C THR A 75 6.53 -4.10 8.53
N PRO A 76 6.58 -2.90 7.93
CA PRO A 76 6.04 -2.71 6.57
C PRO A 76 6.68 -3.64 5.55
N LEU A 77 7.98 -3.93 5.70
CA LEU A 77 8.67 -4.86 4.80
C LEU A 77 8.10 -6.27 4.94
N ASP A 78 7.86 -6.72 6.17
CA ASP A 78 7.25 -8.03 6.42
C ASP A 78 5.83 -8.11 5.88
N ALA A 79 5.10 -6.99 5.92
CA ALA A 79 3.75 -6.92 5.39
C ALA A 79 3.72 -6.96 3.86
N ARG A 80 4.85 -6.74 3.22
CA ARG A 80 4.99 -6.74 1.76
C ARG A 80 4.08 -5.72 1.08
N ARG A 81 4.03 -4.53 1.66
CA ARG A 81 3.30 -3.41 1.10
C ARG A 81 4.28 -2.34 0.66
N ASN A 82 3.98 -1.68 -0.46
CA ASN A 82 4.89 -0.69 -1.05
C ASN A 82 4.90 0.61 -0.28
N LEU A 83 3.73 1.17 0.01
CA LEU A 83 3.62 2.46 0.65
C LEU A 83 2.96 2.32 2.00
N VAL A 84 3.55 2.96 3.01
CA VAL A 84 2.93 3.12 4.32
C VAL A 84 2.43 4.55 4.39
N THR A 85 1.17 4.71 4.78
CA THR A 85 0.52 6.02 4.85
C THR A 85 0.08 6.31 6.27
N ARG A 86 -0.13 7.59 6.57
CA ARG A 86 -0.67 8.04 7.85
C ARG A 86 -1.67 9.16 7.61
N GLY A 87 -2.77 9.12 8.35
CA GLY A 87 -3.77 10.18 8.33
C GLY A 87 -4.87 10.02 7.29
N ILE A 88 -4.83 8.97 6.48
CA ILE A 88 -5.86 8.73 5.46
C ILE A 88 -6.43 7.32 5.61
N ARG A 89 -7.71 7.17 5.41
CA ARG A 89 -8.40 5.87 5.47
C ARG A 89 -8.39 5.25 4.09
N LEU A 90 -7.46 4.33 3.88
CA LEU A 90 -7.26 3.71 2.56
C LEU A 90 -8.48 2.95 2.07
N ASN A 91 -9.25 2.33 2.99
CA ASN A 91 -10.43 1.57 2.59
C ASN A 91 -11.45 2.44 1.85
N GLU A 92 -11.46 3.74 2.10
CA GLU A 92 -12.39 4.66 1.46
C GLU A 92 -11.95 5.05 0.04
N LEU A 93 -10.76 4.63 -0.37
CA LEU A 93 -10.27 4.91 -1.72
C LEU A 93 -10.60 3.81 -2.73
N VAL A 94 -11.25 2.73 -2.32
CA VAL A 94 -11.71 1.70 -3.26
C VAL A 94 -12.72 2.32 -4.22
N GLY A 95 -12.46 2.18 -5.52
CA GLY A 95 -13.30 2.76 -6.56
C GLY A 95 -13.07 4.25 -6.76
N LYS A 96 -12.01 4.80 -6.19
CA LYS A 96 -11.72 6.24 -6.25
C LYS A 96 -10.37 6.50 -6.90
N ARG A 97 -10.28 7.64 -7.56
CA ARG A 97 -9.01 8.14 -8.07
C ARG A 97 -8.35 8.94 -6.95
N PHE A 98 -7.04 8.79 -6.83
CA PHE A 98 -6.29 9.53 -5.80
C PHE A 98 -4.91 9.86 -6.31
N SER A 99 -4.26 10.83 -5.67
CA SER A 99 -2.92 11.28 -6.03
C SER A 99 -1.96 10.93 -4.90
N VAL A 100 -0.79 10.45 -5.27
CA VAL A 100 0.32 10.23 -4.35
C VAL A 100 1.52 10.99 -4.88
N GLY A 101 1.85 12.12 -4.25
CA GLY A 101 2.98 12.94 -4.70
C GLY A 101 2.85 13.41 -6.14
N GLY A 102 1.61 13.62 -6.62
CA GLY A 102 1.35 14.02 -8.00
C GLY A 102 1.16 12.85 -8.96
N VAL A 103 1.32 11.62 -8.50
CA VAL A 103 1.10 10.42 -9.33
C VAL A 103 -0.35 9.99 -9.18
N GLU A 104 -1.09 9.98 -10.29
CA GLU A 104 -2.50 9.56 -10.26
C GLU A 104 -2.60 8.04 -10.14
N CYS A 105 -3.47 7.59 -9.24
CA CYS A 105 -3.72 6.18 -8.97
C CYS A 105 -5.22 5.92 -8.91
N TYR A 106 -5.59 4.64 -8.99
CA TYR A 106 -6.99 4.21 -8.86
C TYR A 106 -7.07 3.04 -7.90
N GLY A 107 -7.90 3.17 -6.83
CA GLY A 107 -8.10 2.11 -5.86
C GLY A 107 -8.96 1.00 -6.43
N ARG A 108 -8.41 -0.21 -6.53
CA ARG A 108 -9.12 -1.33 -7.12
C ARG A 108 -9.87 -2.17 -6.11
N ARG A 109 -9.17 -2.57 -5.05
CA ARG A 109 -9.77 -3.43 -4.04
C ARG A 109 -8.94 -3.39 -2.77
N LEU A 110 -9.53 -3.86 -1.68
CA LEU A 110 -8.77 -4.03 -0.45
C LEU A 110 -7.73 -5.13 -0.63
N CYS A 111 -6.63 -5.00 0.10
CA CYS A 111 -5.56 -5.96 0.10
C CYS A 111 -5.70 -6.79 1.38
N PRO A 112 -6.43 -7.90 1.36
CA PRO A 112 -6.64 -8.69 2.57
C PRO A 112 -5.36 -9.41 2.96
N PRO A 113 -5.16 -9.68 4.24
CA PRO A 113 -4.09 -10.59 4.64
C PRO A 113 -4.42 -11.99 4.11
N CYS A 114 -3.39 -12.77 3.83
CA CYS A 114 -3.59 -14.11 3.28
C CYS A 114 -2.71 -15.11 4.02
N ALA A 115 -3.00 -16.39 3.81
CA ALA A 115 -2.22 -17.45 4.44
C ALA A 115 -0.74 -17.37 4.07
N HIS A 116 -0.44 -16.96 2.83
CA HIS A 116 0.94 -16.79 2.40
C HIS A 116 1.68 -15.76 3.25
N LEU A 117 1.03 -14.62 3.52
CA LEU A 117 1.63 -13.60 4.38
C LEU A 117 1.85 -14.13 5.79
N GLN A 118 0.89 -14.89 6.34
CA GLN A 118 1.03 -15.46 7.66
C GLN A 118 2.17 -16.48 7.73
N GLN A 119 2.41 -17.21 6.65
CA GLN A 119 3.55 -18.14 6.59
C GLN A 119 4.90 -17.44 6.62
N LEU A 120 4.94 -16.20 6.14
CA LEU A 120 6.17 -15.41 6.09
C LEU A 120 6.43 -14.64 7.37
N THR A 121 5.44 -14.56 8.27
CA THR A 121 5.50 -13.76 9.48
C THR A 121 5.01 -14.58 10.67
N GLU A 122 4.64 -13.92 11.76
CA GLU A 122 4.19 -14.60 12.97
C GLU A 122 2.74 -15.07 12.86
N PRO A 123 2.38 -16.17 13.56
CA PRO A 123 0.99 -16.59 13.64
C PRO A 123 0.10 -15.49 14.21
N GLY A 124 -1.11 -15.40 13.70
CA GLY A 124 -2.08 -14.39 14.13
C GLY A 124 -2.13 -13.14 13.28
N VAL A 125 -1.14 -12.93 12.38
CA VAL A 125 -1.12 -11.76 11.49
C VAL A 125 -2.35 -11.74 10.61
N LEU A 126 -2.77 -12.89 10.08
CA LEU A 126 -3.95 -12.98 9.21
C LEU A 126 -5.20 -12.42 9.91
N ARG A 127 -5.43 -12.82 11.16
CA ARG A 127 -6.57 -12.33 11.93
C ARG A 127 -6.42 -10.85 12.29
N GLY A 128 -5.22 -10.47 12.72
CA GLY A 128 -4.97 -9.10 13.19
C GLY A 128 -5.09 -8.05 12.09
N LEU A 129 -4.86 -8.43 10.83
CA LEU A 129 -4.98 -7.51 9.71
C LEU A 129 -6.33 -7.60 8.96
N LEU A 130 -7.29 -8.34 9.50
CA LEU A 130 -8.61 -8.45 8.87
C LEU A 130 -9.22 -7.05 8.75
N HIS A 131 -9.63 -6.67 7.54
CA HIS A 131 -10.14 -5.35 7.17
C HIS A 131 -9.12 -4.21 7.30
N ARG A 132 -7.85 -4.52 7.57
CA ARG A 132 -6.78 -3.54 7.71
C ARG A 132 -5.57 -3.89 6.86
N GLY A 133 -5.71 -4.82 5.94
CA GLY A 133 -4.59 -5.28 5.11
C GLY A 133 -4.09 -4.28 4.08
N GLY A 134 -4.83 -3.20 3.86
CA GLY A 134 -4.43 -2.14 2.94
C GLY A 134 -5.21 -2.12 1.64
N LEU A 135 -4.65 -1.41 0.66
CA LEU A 135 -5.30 -1.12 -0.61
C LEU A 135 -4.42 -1.60 -1.75
N ARG A 136 -5.03 -2.23 -2.75
CA ARG A 136 -4.39 -2.50 -4.03
C ARG A 136 -4.86 -1.47 -5.04
N ALA A 137 -3.92 -0.92 -5.80
CA ALA A 137 -4.22 0.16 -6.72
C ALA A 137 -3.50 -0.01 -8.05
N ASP A 138 -4.06 0.63 -9.06
CA ASP A 138 -3.38 0.81 -10.34
C ASP A 138 -2.66 2.15 -10.33
N ILE A 139 -1.51 2.21 -10.98
CA ILE A 139 -0.81 3.46 -11.23
C ILE A 139 -1.24 3.95 -12.61
N ILE A 140 -1.83 5.13 -12.65
CA ILE A 140 -2.37 5.71 -13.90
C ILE A 140 -1.37 6.66 -14.53
N GLY A 141 -0.67 7.44 -13.70
CA GLY A 141 0.33 8.41 -14.17
C GLY A 141 1.73 7.98 -13.79
N ASN A 142 2.74 8.56 -14.45
CA ASN A 142 4.14 8.31 -14.14
C ASN A 142 4.70 9.41 -13.24
N GLY A 143 5.66 9.09 -12.40
CA GLY A 143 6.35 10.10 -11.60
C GLY A 143 7.08 9.49 -10.42
N ALA A 144 7.78 10.34 -9.69
CA ALA A 144 8.50 9.92 -8.50
C ALA A 144 7.62 10.10 -7.26
N ILE A 145 7.65 9.11 -6.37
CA ILE A 145 6.99 9.18 -5.07
C ILE A 145 8.09 9.20 -4.03
N ALA A 146 8.12 10.22 -3.18
CA ALA A 146 9.14 10.37 -2.15
C ALA A 146 8.52 10.33 -0.77
N LEU A 147 9.34 10.05 0.24
CA LEU A 147 8.90 10.13 1.64
C LEU A 147 8.35 11.53 1.90
N GLY A 148 7.25 11.60 2.64
CA GLY A 148 6.57 12.85 2.92
C GLY A 148 5.59 13.28 1.84
N ALA A 149 5.48 12.53 0.75
CA ALA A 149 4.54 12.85 -0.31
C ALA A 149 3.11 12.88 0.25
N GLU A 150 2.32 13.84 -0.26
CA GLU A 150 0.93 13.92 0.14
C GLU A 150 0.11 12.92 -0.66
N ILE A 151 -0.83 12.24 0.00
CA ILE A 151 -1.79 11.35 -0.65
C ILE A 151 -3.19 11.89 -0.37
N PHE A 152 -3.99 12.04 -1.42
CA PHE A 152 -5.35 12.58 -1.26
C PHE A 152 -6.26 12.10 -2.39
N GLU A 153 -7.55 12.05 -2.09
CA GLU A 153 -8.57 11.69 -3.08
C GLU A 153 -8.73 12.83 -4.10
N LEU A 154 -8.79 12.45 -5.37
CA LEU A 154 -9.01 13.40 -6.45
C LEU A 154 -10.50 13.70 -6.66
#